data_7a550baaef5f47055074c0c26cc3a5b8
#
_entry.id   7a550baaef5f47055074c0c26cc3a5b8
#
_cell.length_a   1.000
_cell.length_b   1.000
_cell.length_c   1.000
_cell.angle_alpha   90.00
_cell.angle_beta   90.00
_cell.angle_gamma   90.00
#
_symmetry.space_group_name_H-M   'P 1'
#
loop_
_entity.id
_entity.type
_entity.pdbx_description
1 polymer ?
#
loop_
_entity_poly.entity_id
_entity_poly.type
_entity_poly.pdbx_seq_one_letter_code
_entity_poly.pdbx_strand_id
1 'polypeptide(L)'
;MIYSMIIFLAVLSALVFFHELGHFLAAKACGIYVKRFSVGMPPRLFGVQIGETDYCIGALPFGGFVMMAGQEDVPLTDEEREKQYGGVPPERWFRNRPVWQRIMVLAMGPFMNLVLAVVIYFLVALAVAQVPEWDMHAKVGEVAPDSPALTAELRRMTGDAAPDLSAPPDARGFLVGDEILLVDGRPIENLTDLAAVAILGGPGREHDIVIARETAPGVVE
;
A
#
# COMPACT_ATOMS: atom_id res chain seq x y z
N MET A 1 17.51 8.93 3.67
CA MET A 1 17.61 8.54 2.24
C MET A 1 18.07 7.09 2.03
N ILE A 2 19.23 6.65 2.52
CA ILE A 2 19.74 5.28 2.28
C ILE A 2 18.78 4.21 2.82
N TYR A 3 18.27 4.36 4.06
CA TYR A 3 17.31 3.42 4.64
C TYR A 3 16.02 3.29 3.81
N SER A 4 15.47 4.41 3.36
CA SER A 4 14.24 4.39 2.53
C SER A 4 14.47 3.68 1.20
N MET A 5 15.64 3.84 0.61
CA MET A 5 16.03 3.15 -0.62
C MET A 5 16.20 1.64 -0.41
N ILE A 6 16.82 1.23 0.69
CA ILE A 6 16.98 -0.19 1.04
C ILE A 6 15.61 -0.85 1.24
N ILE A 7 14.72 -0.20 2.02
CA ILE A 7 13.36 -0.70 2.25
C ILE A 7 12.59 -0.80 0.93
N PHE A 8 12.67 0.25 0.09
CA PHE A 8 12.02 0.24 -1.23
C PHE A 8 12.50 -0.93 -2.09
N LEU A 9 13.82 -1.15 -2.18
CA LEU A 9 14.39 -2.25 -2.95
C LEU A 9 13.98 -3.62 -2.38
N ALA A 10 13.94 -3.77 -1.06
CA ALA A 10 13.52 -5.00 -0.41
C ALA A 10 12.04 -5.32 -0.70
N VAL A 11 11.15 -4.31 -0.59
CA VAL A 11 9.74 -4.46 -0.90
C VAL A 11 9.52 -4.78 -2.38
N LEU A 12 10.20 -4.04 -3.27
CA LEU A 12 10.13 -4.27 -4.71
C LEU A 12 10.60 -5.69 -5.06
N SER A 13 11.73 -6.14 -4.48
CA SER A 13 12.25 -7.49 -4.71
C SER A 13 11.28 -8.58 -4.25
N ALA A 14 10.64 -8.38 -3.09
CA ALA A 14 9.61 -9.29 -2.59
C ALA A 14 8.39 -9.35 -3.53
N LEU A 15 7.87 -8.19 -3.96
CA LEU A 15 6.75 -8.12 -4.89
C LEU A 15 7.05 -8.84 -6.21
N VAL A 16 8.24 -8.59 -6.79
CA VAL A 16 8.63 -9.25 -8.05
C VAL A 16 8.85 -10.74 -7.83
N PHE A 17 9.47 -11.15 -6.75
CA PHE A 17 9.65 -12.58 -6.44
C PHE A 17 8.31 -13.33 -6.41
N PHE A 18 7.31 -12.82 -5.69
CA PHE A 18 5.99 -13.46 -5.62
C PHE A 18 5.26 -13.41 -6.96
N HIS A 19 5.42 -12.33 -7.73
CA HIS A 19 4.90 -12.23 -9.09
C HIS A 19 5.45 -13.33 -9.98
N GLU A 20 6.78 -13.47 -10.05
CA GLU A 20 7.44 -14.51 -10.84
C GLU A 20 7.11 -15.91 -10.35
N LEU A 21 6.97 -16.09 -9.03
CA LEU A 21 6.54 -17.35 -8.43
C LEU A 21 5.14 -17.74 -8.92
N GLY A 22 4.23 -16.79 -9.11
CA GLY A 22 2.92 -17.02 -9.69
C GLY A 22 2.99 -17.59 -11.11
N HIS A 23 3.76 -16.98 -11.97
CA HIS A 23 4.01 -17.47 -13.33
C HIS A 23 4.65 -18.86 -13.32
N PHE A 24 5.65 -19.06 -12.49
CA PHE A 24 6.34 -20.33 -12.33
C PHE A 24 5.39 -21.46 -11.94
N LEU A 25 4.61 -21.27 -10.86
CA LEU A 25 3.68 -22.29 -10.35
C LEU A 25 2.63 -22.65 -11.39
N ALA A 26 2.05 -21.65 -12.07
CA ALA A 26 1.05 -21.88 -13.11
C ALA A 26 1.65 -22.59 -14.32
N ALA A 27 2.86 -22.22 -14.75
CA ALA A 27 3.55 -22.88 -15.85
C ALA A 27 3.83 -24.36 -15.52
N LYS A 28 4.30 -24.66 -14.32
CA LYS A 28 4.53 -26.05 -13.88
C LYS A 28 3.23 -26.83 -13.78
N ALA A 29 2.15 -26.25 -13.25
CA ALA A 29 0.82 -26.85 -13.20
C ALA A 29 0.26 -27.16 -14.59
N CYS A 30 0.53 -26.30 -15.57
CA CYS A 30 0.17 -26.53 -16.97
C CYS A 30 1.11 -27.50 -17.71
N GLY A 31 2.16 -28.02 -17.07
CA GLY A 31 3.15 -28.90 -17.71
C GLY A 31 4.04 -28.19 -18.74
N ILE A 32 4.17 -26.86 -18.65
CA ILE A 32 5.09 -26.08 -19.49
C ILE A 32 6.50 -26.30 -18.99
N TYR A 33 7.44 -26.43 -19.91
CA TYR A 33 8.87 -26.54 -19.56
C TYR A 33 9.41 -25.20 -19.09
N VAL A 34 9.87 -25.16 -17.84
CA VAL A 34 10.54 -24.02 -17.25
C VAL A 34 12.03 -24.32 -17.10
N LYS A 35 12.83 -23.65 -17.92
CA LYS A 35 14.28 -23.81 -17.92
C LYS A 35 14.93 -23.18 -16.70
N ARG A 36 14.49 -21.99 -16.31
CA ARG A 36 15.08 -21.23 -15.21
C ARG A 36 14.03 -20.43 -14.44
N PHE A 37 14.20 -20.44 -13.12
CA PHE A 37 13.54 -19.53 -12.19
C PHE A 37 14.61 -18.74 -11.45
N SER A 38 14.65 -17.43 -11.65
CA SER A 38 15.68 -16.54 -11.08
C SER A 38 15.08 -15.52 -10.15
N VAL A 39 15.67 -15.41 -8.96
CA VAL A 39 15.47 -14.27 -8.05
C VAL A 39 16.58 -13.28 -8.33
N GLY A 40 16.22 -12.10 -8.77
CA GLY A 40 17.18 -11.11 -9.27
C GLY A 40 17.48 -11.26 -10.77
N MET A 41 18.03 -10.19 -11.32
CA MET A 41 18.38 -10.10 -12.74
C MET A 41 19.81 -10.59 -12.99
N PRO A 42 20.12 -11.01 -14.24
CA PRO A 42 21.46 -11.46 -14.63
C PRO A 42 22.58 -10.48 -14.26
N PRO A 43 23.83 -10.96 -14.15
CA PRO A 43 24.31 -12.33 -14.35
C PRO A 43 23.98 -13.29 -13.21
N ARG A 44 23.95 -14.62 -13.52
CA ARG A 44 23.74 -15.69 -12.53
C ARG A 44 24.93 -15.75 -11.58
N LEU A 45 24.67 -15.62 -10.27
CA LEU A 45 25.71 -15.76 -9.25
C LEU A 45 25.84 -17.22 -8.82
N PHE A 46 24.76 -17.81 -8.31
CA PHE A 46 24.70 -19.20 -7.90
C PHE A 46 23.30 -19.75 -8.09
N GLY A 47 23.19 -21.06 -8.07
CA GLY A 47 21.90 -21.74 -8.24
C GLY A 47 22.10 -23.24 -8.30
N VAL A 48 20.98 -23.96 -8.19
CA VAL A 48 20.92 -25.41 -8.18
C VAL A 48 19.92 -25.89 -9.23
N GLN A 49 20.34 -26.93 -9.97
CA GLN A 49 19.44 -27.62 -10.91
C GLN A 49 18.61 -28.65 -10.12
N ILE A 50 17.28 -28.46 -10.11
CA ILE A 50 16.34 -29.40 -9.53
C ILE A 50 15.40 -29.89 -10.63
N GLY A 51 15.54 -31.15 -11.01
CA GLY A 51 14.84 -31.70 -12.16
C GLY A 51 15.20 -30.96 -13.44
N GLU A 52 14.23 -30.41 -14.12
CA GLU A 52 14.41 -29.69 -15.39
C GLU A 52 14.66 -28.18 -15.23
N THR A 53 14.53 -27.64 -14.01
CA THR A 53 14.58 -26.20 -13.74
C THR A 53 15.85 -25.82 -12.98
N ASP A 54 16.57 -24.80 -13.47
CA ASP A 54 17.66 -24.12 -12.78
C ASP A 54 17.11 -23.03 -11.88
N TYR A 55 17.16 -23.24 -10.55
CA TYR A 55 16.80 -22.26 -9.53
C TYR A 55 18.03 -21.44 -9.20
N CYS A 56 18.01 -20.15 -9.48
CA CYS A 56 19.22 -19.35 -9.31
C CYS A 56 18.93 -17.96 -8.72
N ILE A 57 20.02 -17.33 -8.25
CA ILE A 57 20.03 -15.96 -7.79
C ILE A 57 20.89 -15.15 -8.75
N GLY A 58 20.30 -14.04 -9.24
CA GLY A 58 20.97 -13.06 -10.08
C GLY A 58 21.78 -12.07 -9.27
N ALA A 59 22.74 -11.43 -9.93
CA ALA A 59 23.63 -10.45 -9.31
C ALA A 59 22.93 -9.14 -8.93
N LEU A 60 21.92 -8.76 -9.70
CA LEU A 60 21.17 -7.55 -9.44
C LEU A 60 19.97 -7.88 -8.53
N PRO A 61 19.90 -7.30 -7.32
CA PRO A 61 18.92 -7.71 -6.30
C PRO A 61 17.53 -7.11 -6.52
N PHE A 62 17.22 -6.71 -7.74
CA PHE A 62 15.90 -6.22 -8.11
C PHE A 62 15.37 -7.00 -9.30
N GLY A 63 14.07 -7.34 -9.23
CA GLY A 63 13.45 -8.13 -10.26
C GLY A 63 13.64 -9.64 -10.10
N GLY A 64 13.33 -10.34 -11.13
CA GLY A 64 13.41 -11.78 -11.29
C GLY A 64 12.91 -12.15 -12.67
N PHE A 65 12.95 -13.41 -13.03
CA PHE A 65 12.32 -13.90 -14.26
C PHE A 65 12.09 -15.41 -14.24
N VAL A 66 11.10 -15.82 -15.00
CA VAL A 66 10.81 -17.21 -15.31
C VAL A 66 11.09 -17.43 -16.80
N MET A 67 12.02 -18.32 -17.13
CA MET A 67 12.33 -18.66 -18.50
C MET A 67 11.54 -19.91 -18.92
N MET A 68 10.50 -19.73 -19.69
CA MET A 68 9.66 -20.81 -20.22
C MET A 68 9.97 -21.05 -21.70
N ALA A 69 9.96 -22.32 -22.11
CA ALA A 69 10.13 -22.64 -23.53
C ALA A 69 9.01 -22.05 -24.37
N GLY A 70 9.36 -21.31 -25.41
CA GLY A 70 8.42 -20.70 -26.33
C GLY A 70 7.76 -19.42 -25.88
N GLN A 71 8.36 -18.70 -24.91
CA GLN A 71 7.94 -17.37 -24.46
C GLN A 71 8.93 -16.27 -24.86
N GLU A 72 9.90 -16.59 -25.71
CA GLU A 72 10.91 -15.63 -26.13
C GLU A 72 10.27 -14.50 -26.96
N ASP A 73 10.63 -13.25 -26.65
CA ASP A 73 10.15 -12.06 -27.37
C ASP A 73 10.77 -11.96 -28.78
N VAL A 74 11.97 -12.52 -28.96
CA VAL A 74 12.66 -12.59 -30.26
C VAL A 74 12.68 -14.04 -30.73
N PRO A 75 12.30 -14.31 -31.99
CA PRO A 75 12.37 -15.65 -32.54
C PRO A 75 13.82 -16.16 -32.51
N LEU A 76 14.04 -17.27 -31.80
CA LEU A 76 15.32 -17.96 -31.81
C LEU A 76 15.54 -18.63 -33.17
N THR A 77 16.79 -18.67 -33.62
CA THR A 77 17.20 -19.52 -34.73
C THR A 77 17.01 -20.99 -34.37
N ASP A 78 16.95 -21.87 -35.36
CA ASP A 78 16.78 -23.29 -35.10
C ASP A 78 17.95 -23.88 -34.30
N GLU A 79 19.17 -23.38 -34.54
CA GLU A 79 20.38 -23.77 -33.79
C GLU A 79 20.31 -23.31 -32.31
N GLU A 80 19.90 -22.06 -32.08
CA GLU A 80 19.74 -21.53 -30.73
C GLU A 80 18.61 -22.25 -29.95
N ARG A 81 17.52 -22.57 -30.66
CA ARG A 81 16.40 -23.33 -30.12
C ARG A 81 16.83 -24.73 -29.70
N GLU A 82 17.53 -25.43 -30.56
CA GLU A 82 18.06 -26.75 -30.26
C GLU A 82 19.04 -26.73 -29.08
N LYS A 83 19.97 -25.75 -29.07
CA LYS A 83 20.91 -25.55 -27.95
C LYS A 83 20.22 -25.21 -26.64
N GLN A 84 19.12 -24.47 -26.67
CA GLN A 84 18.45 -23.96 -25.50
C GLN A 84 17.38 -24.91 -24.97
N TYR A 85 16.66 -25.59 -25.82
CA TYR A 85 15.49 -26.43 -25.53
C TYR A 85 15.52 -27.79 -26.24
N GLY A 86 16.71 -28.24 -26.75
CA GLY A 86 16.83 -29.53 -27.42
C GLY A 86 16.30 -30.66 -26.57
N GLY A 87 15.48 -31.50 -27.20
CA GLY A 87 14.81 -32.61 -26.49
C GLY A 87 13.53 -32.25 -25.73
N VAL A 88 13.14 -30.96 -25.67
CA VAL A 88 11.86 -30.57 -25.04
C VAL A 88 10.71 -30.71 -26.07
N PRO A 89 9.73 -31.60 -25.83
CA PRO A 89 8.61 -31.79 -26.73
C PRO A 89 7.85 -30.47 -27.00
N PRO A 90 7.43 -30.19 -28.25
CA PRO A 90 6.72 -28.97 -28.62
C PRO A 90 5.42 -28.76 -27.81
N GLU A 91 4.78 -29.83 -27.32
CA GLU A 91 3.58 -29.79 -26.50
C GLU A 91 3.83 -29.09 -25.14
N ARG A 92 5.08 -29.06 -24.68
CA ARG A 92 5.48 -28.44 -23.42
C ARG A 92 5.92 -26.98 -23.59
N TRP A 93 5.76 -26.42 -24.78
CA TRP A 93 6.10 -25.03 -25.04
C TRP A 93 4.92 -24.10 -24.74
N PHE A 94 5.17 -22.96 -24.14
CA PHE A 94 4.14 -21.97 -23.77
C PHE A 94 3.24 -21.60 -24.95
N ARG A 95 3.83 -21.29 -26.11
CA ARG A 95 3.08 -20.88 -27.32
C ARG A 95 2.15 -21.98 -27.85
N ASN A 96 2.45 -23.25 -27.62
CA ASN A 96 1.69 -24.39 -28.10
C ASN A 96 0.59 -24.84 -27.12
N ARG A 97 0.52 -24.20 -25.93
CA ARG A 97 -0.52 -24.49 -24.97
C ARG A 97 -1.86 -23.85 -25.36
N PRO A 98 -2.99 -24.46 -24.94
CA PRO A 98 -4.30 -23.85 -25.11
C PRO A 98 -4.34 -22.42 -24.56
N VAL A 99 -5.14 -21.56 -25.20
CA VAL A 99 -5.21 -20.13 -24.86
C VAL A 99 -5.53 -19.90 -23.39
N TRP A 100 -6.44 -20.67 -22.80
CA TRP A 100 -6.82 -20.55 -21.39
C TRP A 100 -5.64 -20.82 -20.44
N GLN A 101 -4.75 -21.79 -20.75
CA GLN A 101 -3.54 -22.04 -19.95
C GLN A 101 -2.56 -20.87 -20.04
N ARG A 102 -2.39 -20.30 -21.24
CA ARG A 102 -1.54 -19.12 -21.42
C ARG A 102 -2.06 -17.92 -20.64
N ILE A 103 -3.38 -17.68 -20.69
CA ILE A 103 -4.04 -16.63 -19.90
C ILE A 103 -3.83 -16.89 -18.40
N MET A 104 -4.02 -18.13 -17.93
CA MET A 104 -3.81 -18.50 -16.54
C MET A 104 -2.38 -18.21 -16.09
N VAL A 105 -1.38 -18.61 -16.86
CA VAL A 105 0.02 -18.34 -16.56
C VAL A 105 0.27 -16.84 -16.45
N LEU A 106 -0.21 -16.03 -17.41
CA LEU A 106 -0.03 -14.57 -17.39
C LEU A 106 -0.77 -13.90 -16.24
N ALA A 107 -1.94 -14.38 -15.87
CA ALA A 107 -2.74 -13.80 -14.78
C ALA A 107 -2.21 -14.15 -13.39
N MET A 108 -1.49 -15.28 -13.25
CA MET A 108 -1.02 -15.76 -11.94
C MET A 108 0.07 -14.89 -11.33
N GLY A 109 0.83 -14.12 -12.12
CA GLY A 109 1.78 -13.14 -11.58
C GLY A 109 1.08 -12.07 -10.75
N PRO A 110 0.20 -11.24 -11.34
CA PRO A 110 -0.58 -10.26 -10.60
C PRO A 110 -1.43 -10.86 -9.48
N PHE A 111 -1.99 -12.06 -9.68
CA PHE A 111 -2.78 -12.76 -8.67
C PHE A 111 -1.95 -13.08 -7.41
N MET A 112 -0.71 -13.53 -7.56
CA MET A 112 0.18 -13.80 -6.43
C MET A 112 0.53 -12.53 -5.64
N ASN A 113 0.62 -11.37 -6.29
CA ASN A 113 0.79 -10.10 -5.58
C ASN A 113 -0.46 -9.75 -4.76
N LEU A 114 -1.66 -10.05 -5.25
CA LEU A 114 -2.90 -9.89 -4.48
C LEU A 114 -2.91 -10.83 -3.26
N VAL A 115 -2.54 -12.10 -3.44
CA VAL A 115 -2.41 -13.07 -2.34
C VAL A 115 -1.39 -12.57 -1.31
N LEU A 116 -0.24 -12.06 -1.75
CA LEU A 116 0.78 -11.49 -0.86
C LEU A 116 0.23 -10.32 -0.06
N ALA A 117 -0.52 -9.41 -0.70
CA ALA A 117 -1.14 -8.27 -0.03
C ALA A 117 -2.11 -8.73 1.08
N VAL A 118 -2.96 -9.72 0.80
CA VAL A 118 -3.89 -10.29 1.78
C VAL A 118 -3.14 -10.95 2.94
N VAL A 119 -2.07 -11.71 2.64
CA VAL A 119 -1.25 -12.37 3.68
C VAL A 119 -0.57 -11.33 4.56
N ILE A 120 0.03 -10.29 3.98
CA ILE A 120 0.68 -9.21 4.76
C ILE A 120 -0.36 -8.50 5.62
N TYR A 121 -1.52 -8.14 5.06
CA TYR A 121 -2.59 -7.50 5.82
C TYR A 121 -3.04 -8.36 7.01
N PHE A 122 -3.23 -9.66 6.80
CA PHE A 122 -3.62 -10.60 7.84
C PHE A 122 -2.54 -10.74 8.94
N LEU A 123 -1.26 -10.82 8.55
CA LEU A 123 -0.14 -10.89 9.50
C LEU A 123 -0.02 -9.59 10.32
N VAL A 124 -0.19 -8.43 9.67
CA VAL A 124 -0.22 -7.14 10.36
C VAL A 124 -1.41 -7.09 11.32
N ALA A 125 -2.60 -7.50 10.90
CA ALA A 125 -3.78 -7.54 11.76
C ALA A 125 -3.60 -8.44 12.98
N LEU A 126 -2.92 -9.59 12.82
CA LEU A 126 -2.59 -10.48 13.95
C LEU A 126 -1.52 -9.90 14.87
N ALA A 127 -0.48 -9.26 14.32
CA ALA A 127 0.61 -8.68 15.09
C ALA A 127 0.17 -7.41 15.83
N VAL A 128 -0.76 -6.67 15.25
CA VAL A 128 -1.35 -5.44 15.78
C VAL A 128 -2.73 -5.74 16.38
N ALA A 129 -2.95 -6.95 16.91
CA ALA A 129 -4.21 -7.34 17.58
C ALA A 129 -4.55 -6.49 18.81
N GLN A 130 -3.64 -5.63 19.23
CA GLN A 130 -3.92 -4.36 19.86
C GLN A 130 -3.74 -3.30 18.78
N VAL A 131 -4.75 -3.10 17.95
CA VAL A 131 -4.88 -1.82 17.25
C VAL A 131 -4.87 -0.79 18.37
N PRO A 132 -3.88 0.12 18.48
CA PRO A 132 -4.08 1.31 19.27
C PRO A 132 -5.44 1.82 18.78
N GLU A 133 -6.39 2.07 19.67
CA GLU A 133 -7.53 2.88 19.29
C GLU A 133 -6.88 4.05 18.56
N TRP A 134 -7.00 4.02 17.23
CA TRP A 134 -6.57 5.17 16.45
C TRP A 134 -7.37 6.26 17.10
N ASP A 135 -6.68 7.20 17.74
CA ASP A 135 -7.31 8.38 18.26
C ASP A 135 -7.93 9.06 17.03
N MET A 136 -9.13 8.57 16.67
CA MET A 136 -9.86 9.00 15.48
C MET A 136 -10.49 10.36 15.71
N HIS A 137 -10.32 10.91 16.92
CA HIS A 137 -10.78 12.23 17.26
C HIS A 137 -10.17 13.28 16.32
N ALA A 138 -10.97 14.20 15.91
CA ALA A 138 -10.55 15.28 15.03
C ALA A 138 -9.69 16.29 15.81
N LYS A 139 -8.42 15.99 16.04
CA LYS A 139 -7.45 16.87 16.73
C LYS A 139 -6.70 17.77 15.77
N VAL A 140 -6.51 19.00 16.19
CA VAL A 140 -5.71 20.00 15.47
C VAL A 140 -4.23 19.60 15.56
N GLY A 141 -3.63 19.17 14.45
CA GLY A 141 -2.22 18.81 14.36
C GLY A 141 -1.30 19.99 14.08
N GLU A 142 -1.78 20.92 13.24
CA GLU A 142 -1.05 22.12 12.85
C GLU A 142 -2.04 23.23 12.46
N VAL A 143 -1.70 24.47 12.79
CA VAL A 143 -2.49 25.65 12.37
C VAL A 143 -1.65 26.44 11.40
N ALA A 144 -2.09 26.56 10.15
CA ALA A 144 -1.36 27.27 9.12
C ALA A 144 -1.24 28.77 9.46
N PRO A 145 -0.08 29.42 9.25
CA PRO A 145 0.20 30.80 9.66
C PRO A 145 -0.79 31.85 9.15
N ASP A 146 -1.40 31.62 7.99
CA ASP A 146 -2.34 32.56 7.35
C ASP A 146 -3.80 32.07 7.41
N SER A 147 -4.11 31.11 8.30
CA SER A 147 -5.47 30.56 8.37
C SER A 147 -6.36 31.36 9.31
N PRO A 148 -7.67 31.47 9.00
CA PRO A 148 -8.65 32.07 9.92
C PRO A 148 -8.67 31.41 11.30
N ALA A 149 -8.25 30.16 11.41
CA ALA A 149 -8.16 29.43 12.66
C ALA A 149 -7.22 30.08 13.70
N LEU A 150 -6.20 30.86 13.29
CA LEU A 150 -5.34 31.62 14.20
C LEU A 150 -6.03 32.80 14.87
N THR A 151 -7.04 33.34 14.24
CA THR A 151 -7.74 34.56 14.72
C THR A 151 -9.16 34.29 15.17
N ALA A 152 -9.61 33.03 15.10
CA ALA A 152 -10.94 32.63 15.53
C ALA A 152 -11.18 33.02 17.00
N GLU A 153 -12.31 33.65 17.28
CA GLU A 153 -12.69 34.03 18.63
C GLU A 153 -13.27 32.82 19.35
N LEU A 154 -12.67 32.44 20.48
CA LEU A 154 -13.08 31.32 21.28
C LEU A 154 -13.79 31.80 22.54
N ARG A 155 -14.90 31.15 22.86
CA ARG A 155 -15.72 31.46 24.03
C ARG A 155 -15.97 30.19 24.81
N ARG A 156 -15.82 30.26 26.13
CA ARG A 156 -16.05 29.10 26.99
C ARG A 156 -17.53 28.77 27.04
N MET A 157 -17.84 27.51 26.81
CA MET A 157 -19.18 26.97 27.04
C MET A 157 -19.32 26.47 28.48
N THR A 158 -20.40 26.82 29.14
CA THR A 158 -20.70 26.30 30.49
C THR A 158 -21.90 25.36 30.37
N GLY A 159 -21.62 24.05 30.30
CA GLY A 159 -22.63 23.03 30.02
C GLY A 159 -23.16 23.16 28.58
N ASP A 160 -24.44 22.85 28.37
CA ASP A 160 -25.09 22.91 27.04
C ASP A 160 -25.60 24.30 26.66
N ALA A 161 -25.30 25.33 27.44
CA ALA A 161 -25.73 26.70 27.17
C ALA A 161 -24.90 27.31 26.05
N ALA A 162 -25.57 27.94 25.08
CA ALA A 162 -24.90 28.70 24.05
C ALA A 162 -24.04 29.82 24.67
N PRO A 163 -22.84 30.10 24.14
CA PRO A 163 -21.97 31.13 24.69
C PRO A 163 -22.59 32.51 24.54
N ASP A 164 -22.35 33.39 25.51
CA ASP A 164 -22.75 34.79 25.42
C ASP A 164 -21.90 35.54 24.40
N LEU A 165 -22.47 35.82 23.25
CA LEU A 165 -21.82 36.52 22.15
C LEU A 165 -21.56 38.01 22.43
N SER A 166 -22.15 38.57 23.48
CA SER A 166 -21.96 39.97 23.90
C SER A 166 -20.73 40.15 24.79
N ALA A 167 -20.26 39.07 25.42
CA ALA A 167 -19.05 39.08 26.25
C ALA A 167 -17.78 39.10 25.36
N PRO A 168 -16.64 39.62 25.85
CA PRO A 168 -15.38 39.50 25.12
C PRO A 168 -14.97 38.03 25.00
N PRO A 169 -14.24 37.64 23.92
CA PRO A 169 -13.77 36.27 23.76
C PRO A 169 -12.80 35.87 24.86
N ASP A 170 -12.90 34.66 25.36
CA ASP A 170 -12.03 34.11 26.42
C ASP A 170 -10.61 33.82 25.91
N ALA A 171 -10.51 33.43 24.62
CA ALA A 171 -9.24 33.16 23.94
C ALA A 171 -9.35 33.43 22.44
N ARG A 172 -8.21 33.40 21.76
CA ARG A 172 -8.14 33.52 20.31
C ARG A 172 -7.25 32.43 19.72
N GLY A 173 -7.68 31.92 18.59
CA GLY A 173 -6.96 30.95 17.79
C GLY A 173 -7.04 29.52 18.31
N PHE A 174 -7.05 28.60 17.37
CA PHE A 174 -6.89 27.17 17.63
C PHE A 174 -5.45 26.87 18.02
N LEU A 175 -5.26 25.89 18.89
CA LEU A 175 -3.96 25.38 19.29
C LEU A 175 -3.80 23.93 18.82
N VAL A 176 -2.55 23.52 18.65
CA VAL A 176 -2.22 22.11 18.43
C VAL A 176 -2.70 21.29 19.63
N GLY A 177 -3.44 20.25 19.38
CA GLY A 177 -4.05 19.39 20.40
C GLY A 177 -5.50 19.71 20.71
N ASP A 178 -6.06 20.84 20.25
CA ASP A 178 -7.51 21.10 20.37
C ASP A 178 -8.29 19.98 19.67
N GLU A 179 -9.28 19.44 20.32
CA GLU A 179 -10.16 18.40 19.77
C GLU A 179 -11.47 19.01 19.31
N ILE A 180 -11.84 18.79 18.06
CA ILE A 180 -13.08 19.30 17.48
C ILE A 180 -14.22 18.34 17.86
N LEU A 181 -15.18 18.82 18.63
CA LEU A 181 -16.31 18.03 19.13
C LEU A 181 -17.57 18.20 18.26
N LEU A 182 -17.88 19.43 17.87
CA LEU A 182 -19.07 19.74 17.08
C LEU A 182 -18.71 20.75 15.99
N VAL A 183 -19.39 20.64 14.84
CA VAL A 183 -19.39 21.67 13.80
C VAL A 183 -20.84 21.92 13.38
N ASP A 184 -21.32 23.17 13.50
CA ASP A 184 -22.72 23.59 13.26
C ASP A 184 -23.73 22.70 14.04
N GLY A 185 -23.38 22.35 15.28
CA GLY A 185 -24.20 21.50 16.14
C GLY A 185 -24.20 20.00 15.78
N ARG A 186 -23.40 19.57 14.82
CA ARG A 186 -23.23 18.16 14.45
C ARG A 186 -22.03 17.56 15.16
N PRO A 187 -22.16 16.41 15.82
CA PRO A 187 -21.02 15.76 16.45
C PRO A 187 -19.99 15.29 15.40
N ILE A 188 -18.72 15.46 15.75
CA ILE A 188 -17.57 15.04 14.95
C ILE A 188 -16.86 13.93 15.76
N GLU A 189 -17.01 12.70 15.33
CA GLU A 189 -16.39 11.55 15.99
C GLU A 189 -15.02 11.22 15.38
N ASN A 190 -14.80 11.64 14.14
CA ASN A 190 -13.60 11.30 13.40
C ASN A 190 -13.28 12.31 12.29
N LEU A 191 -12.06 12.18 11.69
CA LEU A 191 -11.62 13.04 10.60
C LEU A 191 -12.49 12.95 9.34
N THR A 192 -13.19 11.83 9.12
CA THR A 192 -14.09 11.65 7.97
C THR A 192 -15.32 12.52 8.11
N ASP A 193 -15.87 12.63 9.31
CA ASP A 193 -17.01 13.52 9.61
C ASP A 193 -16.64 14.97 9.38
N LEU A 194 -15.45 15.38 9.86
CA LEU A 194 -14.92 16.72 9.64
C LEU A 194 -14.72 17.02 8.15
N ALA A 195 -14.15 16.08 7.41
CA ALA A 195 -13.95 16.21 5.97
C ALA A 195 -15.30 16.33 5.22
N ALA A 196 -16.32 15.56 5.63
CA ALA A 196 -17.65 15.63 5.05
C ALA A 196 -18.28 17.01 5.25
N VAL A 197 -18.18 17.60 6.46
CA VAL A 197 -18.67 18.95 6.74
C VAL A 197 -17.92 19.99 5.92
N ALA A 198 -16.59 19.90 5.82
CA ALA A 198 -15.77 20.83 5.05
C ALA A 198 -16.10 20.79 3.56
N ILE A 199 -16.32 19.60 2.98
CA ILE A 199 -16.67 19.43 1.56
C ILE A 199 -18.09 19.96 1.28
N LEU A 200 -19.05 19.67 2.14
CA LEU A 200 -20.46 20.06 1.96
C LEU A 200 -20.67 21.55 2.25
N GLY A 201 -19.90 22.15 3.14
CA GLY A 201 -19.98 23.56 3.48
C GLY A 201 -19.50 24.50 2.37
N GLY A 202 -18.54 24.07 1.58
CA GLY A 202 -17.89 24.85 0.53
C GLY A 202 -16.94 25.95 1.07
N PRO A 203 -16.12 26.55 0.22
CA PRO A 203 -15.16 27.58 0.62
C PRO A 203 -15.84 28.89 0.99
N GLY A 204 -15.34 29.53 2.05
CA GLY A 204 -15.76 30.87 2.49
C GLY A 204 -17.01 30.90 3.38
N ARG A 205 -17.51 29.75 3.81
CA ARG A 205 -18.59 29.70 4.81
C ARG A 205 -18.00 29.75 6.22
N GLU A 206 -18.66 30.50 7.10
CA GLU A 206 -18.37 30.49 8.53
C GLU A 206 -19.09 29.29 9.18
N HIS A 207 -18.41 28.64 10.11
CA HIS A 207 -18.91 27.50 10.85
C HIS A 207 -18.76 27.72 12.36
N ASP A 208 -19.77 27.35 13.10
CA ASP A 208 -19.70 27.30 14.56
C ASP A 208 -19.01 26.01 14.99
N ILE A 209 -17.85 26.14 15.62
CA ILE A 209 -17.03 24.98 16.01
C ILE A 209 -16.90 24.94 17.54
N VAL A 210 -17.26 23.79 18.13
CA VAL A 210 -17.00 23.50 19.55
C VAL A 210 -15.77 22.63 19.66
N ILE A 211 -14.83 23.05 20.49
CA ILE A 211 -13.59 22.33 20.74
C ILE A 211 -13.43 22.00 22.23
N ALA A 212 -12.70 20.92 22.49
CA ALA A 212 -12.15 20.65 23.83
C ALA A 212 -10.68 21.01 23.81
N ARG A 213 -10.22 21.77 24.82
CA ARG A 213 -8.81 22.19 24.99
C ARG A 213 -8.29 21.69 26.32
N GLU A 214 -7.16 20.97 26.30
CA GLU A 214 -6.48 20.59 27.54
C GLU A 214 -5.62 21.76 28.03
N THR A 215 -6.03 22.38 29.14
CA THR A 215 -5.34 23.55 29.72
C THR A 215 -4.27 23.18 30.76
N ALA A 216 -4.36 21.96 31.31
CA ALA A 216 -3.34 21.35 32.17
C ALA A 216 -3.44 19.81 32.04
N PRO A 217 -2.40 19.03 32.35
CA PRO A 217 -2.46 17.57 32.27
C PRO A 217 -3.67 17.00 33.00
N GLY A 218 -4.67 16.47 32.23
CA GLY A 218 -5.90 15.92 32.76
C GLY A 218 -7.04 16.90 33.06
N VAL A 219 -6.92 18.17 32.68
CA VAL A 219 -7.99 19.18 32.77
C VAL A 219 -8.40 19.59 31.37
N VAL A 220 -9.55 19.13 30.92
CA VAL A 220 -10.17 19.47 29.63
C VAL A 220 -11.18 20.59 29.86
N GLU A 221 -11.09 21.67 29.12
CA GLU A 221 -12.03 22.79 29.08
C GLU A 221 -12.74 22.88 27.73
#